data_202da7521cca567f2087f24b15b0b933
#
_entry.id   202da7521cca567f2087f24b15b0b933
#
_cell.length_a   1.000
_cell.length_b   1.000
_cell.length_c   1.000
_cell.angle_alpha   90.00
_cell.angle_beta   90.00
_cell.angle_gamma   90.00
#
_symmetry.space_group_name_H-M   'P 1'
#
loop_
_entity.id
_entity.type
_entity.pdbx_description
1 polymer ?
#
loop_
_entity_poly.entity_id
_entity_poly.type
_entity_poly.pdbx_seq_one_letter_code
_entity_poly.pdbx_strand_id
1 'polypeptide(L)'
;MLAKPTKSIKDVLKRLDGMRFTLEYKYDGERAQVHMLPNGETRVFSRSLLDSSEKFPEVPLYVAESCAASGVTDFVLDAEVVAFNRETGQFAPFQVLSTRKRTGESAESSKIRVIVQAFDLMYLNGKSLLDKTLSERRDLMKKHFVPIDDKFQ
;
A
#
# COMPACT_ATOMS: atom_id res chain seq x y z
N MET A 1 9.87 -9.75 -12.58
CA MET A 1 9.76 -9.35 -14.02
C MET A 1 9.55 -7.85 -14.07
N LEU A 2 10.33 -7.12 -14.86
CA LEU A 2 10.15 -5.67 -15.01
C LEU A 2 9.05 -5.37 -16.03
N ALA A 3 8.20 -4.39 -15.72
CA ALA A 3 7.18 -3.91 -16.64
C ALA A 3 7.82 -3.28 -17.89
N LYS A 4 7.26 -3.56 -19.05
CA LYS A 4 7.67 -2.94 -20.32
C LYS A 4 6.63 -1.92 -20.73
N PRO A 5 7.02 -0.66 -21.03
CA PRO A 5 6.08 0.34 -21.50
C PRO A 5 5.53 -0.04 -22.89
N THR A 6 4.30 0.36 -23.16
CA THR A 6 3.65 0.23 -24.47
C THR A 6 3.22 1.60 -24.97
N LYS A 7 3.12 1.77 -26.31
CA LYS A 7 2.81 3.06 -26.92
C LYS A 7 1.31 3.36 -26.97
N SER A 8 0.46 2.32 -26.88
CA SER A 8 -0.98 2.50 -26.97
C SER A 8 -1.76 1.41 -26.23
N ILE A 9 -2.99 1.73 -25.85
CA ILE A 9 -3.96 0.77 -25.27
C ILE A 9 -4.24 -0.35 -26.26
N LYS A 10 -4.33 -0.05 -27.57
CA LYS A 10 -4.55 -1.03 -28.63
C LYS A 10 -3.46 -2.11 -28.67
N ASP A 11 -2.21 -1.73 -28.47
CA ASP A 11 -1.09 -2.67 -28.40
C ASP A 11 -1.17 -3.55 -27.14
N VAL A 12 -1.61 -2.99 -26.01
CA VAL A 12 -1.85 -3.76 -24.79
C VAL A 12 -2.93 -4.81 -25.02
N LEU A 13 -4.09 -4.39 -25.53
CA LEU A 13 -5.21 -5.30 -25.76
C LEU A 13 -4.85 -6.41 -26.76
N LYS A 14 -4.12 -6.08 -27.83
CA LYS A 14 -3.64 -7.06 -28.80
C LYS A 14 -2.69 -8.09 -28.18
N ARG A 15 -1.82 -7.68 -27.23
CA ARG A 15 -0.89 -8.59 -26.55
C ARG A 15 -1.58 -9.48 -25.52
N LEU A 16 -2.69 -8.99 -24.95
CA LEU A 16 -3.45 -9.68 -23.90
C LEU A 16 -4.71 -10.37 -24.45
N ASP A 17 -4.85 -10.40 -25.79
CA ASP A 17 -5.99 -11.02 -26.44
C ASP A 17 -6.16 -12.48 -26.02
N GLY A 18 -7.37 -12.86 -25.63
CA GLY A 18 -7.69 -14.17 -25.09
C GLY A 18 -7.15 -14.47 -23.67
N MET A 19 -6.43 -13.53 -23.03
CA MET A 19 -5.89 -13.71 -21.68
C MET A 19 -6.70 -12.95 -20.63
N ARG A 20 -6.82 -13.51 -19.43
CA ARG A 20 -7.29 -12.78 -18.25
C ARG A 20 -6.16 -11.87 -17.74
N PHE A 21 -6.45 -10.60 -17.49
CA PHE A 21 -5.48 -9.65 -16.96
C PHE A 21 -6.11 -8.74 -15.91
N THR A 22 -5.26 -8.11 -15.11
CA THR A 22 -5.68 -7.15 -14.09
C THR A 22 -5.29 -5.74 -14.53
N LEU A 23 -6.21 -4.80 -14.36
CA LEU A 23 -5.97 -3.38 -14.49
C LEU A 23 -5.81 -2.78 -13.09
N GLU A 24 -4.77 -1.99 -12.90
CA GLU A 24 -4.46 -1.36 -11.63
C GLU A 24 -4.15 0.12 -11.82
N TYR A 25 -4.53 0.93 -10.83
CA TYR A 25 -4.06 2.30 -10.76
C TYR A 25 -2.54 2.30 -10.51
N LYS A 26 -1.82 3.09 -11.28
CA LYS A 26 -0.41 3.36 -10.99
C LYS A 26 -0.33 4.64 -10.18
N TYR A 27 -0.37 4.50 -8.88
CA TYR A 27 -0.23 5.64 -7.97
C TYR A 27 1.15 6.28 -8.10
N ASP A 28 1.21 7.58 -7.92
CA ASP A 28 2.45 8.37 -7.85
C ASP A 28 2.85 8.56 -6.39
N GLY A 29 3.44 7.53 -5.81
CA GLY A 29 3.75 7.46 -4.39
C GLY A 29 5.08 6.79 -4.10
N GLU A 30 5.24 6.33 -2.88
CA GLU A 30 6.39 5.56 -2.42
C GLU A 30 5.94 4.16 -1.99
N ARG A 31 6.52 3.12 -2.60
CA ARG A 31 6.19 1.75 -2.24
C ARG A 31 6.53 1.48 -0.79
N ALA A 32 5.60 0.90 -0.09
CA ALA A 32 5.71 0.49 1.30
C ALA A 32 5.33 -0.98 1.45
N GLN A 33 6.28 -1.79 1.89
CA GLN A 33 5.99 -3.14 2.34
C GLN A 33 5.80 -3.08 3.86
N VAL A 34 4.58 -3.32 4.33
CA VAL A 34 4.23 -3.20 5.75
C VAL A 34 4.23 -4.58 6.39
N HIS A 35 5.03 -4.74 7.42
CA HIS A 35 5.16 -5.97 8.19
C HIS A 35 4.62 -5.75 9.59
N MET A 36 3.64 -6.54 10.01
CA MET A 36 3.20 -6.62 11.40
C MET A 36 3.60 -7.98 11.98
N LEU A 37 4.23 -7.95 13.13
CA LEU A 37 4.63 -9.13 13.91
C LEU A 37 3.54 -9.51 14.92
N PRO A 38 3.54 -10.77 15.43
CA PRO A 38 2.55 -11.23 16.41
C PRO A 38 2.51 -10.44 17.71
N ASN A 39 3.59 -9.75 18.06
CA ASN A 39 3.66 -8.84 19.22
C ASN A 39 3.05 -7.45 18.95
N GLY A 40 2.51 -7.22 17.75
CA GLY A 40 1.94 -5.96 17.31
C GLY A 40 2.96 -4.94 16.78
N GLU A 41 4.26 -5.24 16.84
CA GLU A 41 5.29 -4.38 16.23
C GLU A 41 5.09 -4.31 14.73
N THR A 42 5.01 -3.09 14.19
CA THR A 42 4.79 -2.89 12.76
C THR A 42 5.92 -2.04 12.17
N ARG A 43 6.48 -2.50 11.05
CA ARG A 43 7.54 -1.82 10.31
C ARG A 43 7.17 -1.63 8.85
N VAL A 44 7.71 -0.57 8.27
CA VAL A 44 7.51 -0.19 6.88
C VAL A 44 8.84 -0.23 6.15
N PHE A 45 8.91 -0.98 5.05
CA PHE A 45 10.12 -1.09 4.24
C PHE A 45 9.88 -0.49 2.86
N SER A 46 10.85 0.29 2.40
CA SER A 46 10.86 0.87 1.05
C SER A 46 11.12 -0.19 -0.04
N ARG A 47 11.03 0.23 -1.31
CA ARG A 47 11.40 -0.62 -2.47
C ARG A 47 12.82 -1.19 -2.39
N SER A 48 13.75 -0.48 -1.77
CA SER A 48 15.14 -0.89 -1.57
C SER A 48 15.36 -1.65 -0.25
N LEU A 49 14.29 -2.06 0.42
CA LEU A 49 14.29 -2.78 1.71
C LEU A 49 14.90 -1.98 2.87
N LEU A 50 14.93 -0.66 2.76
CA LEU A 50 15.33 0.22 3.85
C LEU A 50 14.12 0.47 4.76
N ASP A 51 14.35 0.48 6.08
CA ASP A 51 13.33 0.82 7.06
C ASP A 51 12.92 2.29 6.88
N SER A 52 11.64 2.49 6.62
CA SER A 52 10.99 3.79 6.40
C SER A 52 9.93 4.09 7.48
N SER A 53 9.91 3.33 8.58
CA SER A 53 8.90 3.48 9.65
C SER A 53 8.91 4.88 10.26
N GLU A 54 10.09 5.48 10.45
CA GLU A 54 10.21 6.86 10.96
C GLU A 54 9.74 7.92 9.97
N LYS A 55 9.79 7.64 8.66
CA LYS A 55 9.32 8.55 7.62
C LYS A 55 7.80 8.57 7.54
N PHE A 56 7.16 7.43 7.83
CA PHE A 56 5.72 7.25 7.73
C PHE A 56 5.13 6.67 9.04
N PRO A 57 5.23 7.39 10.16
CA PRO A 57 4.81 6.88 11.47
C PRO A 57 3.31 6.62 11.57
N GLU A 58 2.50 7.22 10.71
CA GLU A 58 1.06 6.98 10.63
C GLU A 58 0.67 5.67 9.90
N VAL A 59 1.52 5.15 9.02
CA VAL A 59 1.21 3.95 8.22
C VAL A 59 0.97 2.73 9.11
N PRO A 60 1.82 2.41 10.12
CA PRO A 60 1.53 1.35 11.07
C PRO A 60 0.18 1.48 11.75
N LEU A 61 -0.22 2.70 12.14
CA LEU A 61 -1.48 2.97 12.82
C LEU A 61 -2.68 2.72 11.89
N TYR A 62 -2.61 3.22 10.66
CA TYR A 62 -3.69 3.07 9.68
C TYR A 62 -3.92 1.60 9.29
N VAL A 63 -2.83 0.85 9.09
CA VAL A 63 -2.94 -0.56 8.72
C VAL A 63 -3.43 -1.40 9.89
N ALA A 64 -2.96 -1.14 11.12
CA ALA A 64 -3.46 -1.82 12.32
C ALA A 64 -4.96 -1.54 12.54
N GLU A 65 -5.41 -0.29 12.38
CA GLU A 65 -6.82 0.10 12.46
C GLU A 65 -7.66 -0.65 11.42
N SER A 66 -7.18 -0.80 10.18
CA SER A 66 -7.90 -1.45 9.10
C SER A 66 -8.17 -2.94 9.34
N CYS A 67 -7.33 -3.62 10.12
CA CYS A 67 -7.47 -5.06 10.41
C CYS A 67 -7.87 -5.38 11.87
N ALA A 68 -8.11 -4.39 12.72
CA ALA A 68 -8.31 -4.56 14.16
C ALA A 68 -9.44 -5.54 14.54
N ALA A 69 -10.54 -5.57 13.76
CA ALA A 69 -11.70 -6.43 14.04
C ALA A 69 -11.63 -7.82 13.37
N SER A 70 -10.57 -8.12 12.62
CA SER A 70 -10.54 -9.29 11.72
C SER A 70 -9.76 -10.50 12.24
N GLY A 71 -9.22 -10.43 13.48
CA GLY A 71 -8.41 -11.51 14.06
C GLY A 71 -7.05 -11.70 13.37
N VAL A 72 -6.53 -10.67 12.72
CA VAL A 72 -5.18 -10.66 12.14
C VAL A 72 -4.16 -10.52 13.26
N THR A 73 -3.19 -11.42 13.29
CA THR A 73 -2.08 -11.41 14.28
C THR A 73 -0.78 -10.92 13.68
N ASP A 74 -0.54 -11.27 12.42
CA ASP A 74 0.69 -10.93 11.72
C ASP A 74 0.46 -10.95 10.21
N PHE A 75 1.15 -10.07 9.47
CA PHE A 75 1.03 -9.98 8.01
C PHE A 75 2.24 -9.34 7.34
N VAL A 76 2.34 -9.55 6.03
CA VAL A 76 3.15 -8.77 5.09
C VAL A 76 2.24 -8.25 3.99
N LEU A 77 2.06 -6.93 3.96
CA LEU A 77 1.20 -6.22 3.02
C LEU A 77 2.06 -5.37 2.07
N ASP A 78 1.76 -5.39 0.79
CA ASP A 78 2.40 -4.54 -0.21
C ASP A 78 1.46 -3.38 -0.59
N ALA A 79 1.96 -2.16 -0.50
CA ALA A 79 1.16 -0.95 -0.67
C ALA A 79 1.98 0.17 -1.34
N GLU A 80 1.29 1.20 -1.79
CA GLU A 80 1.86 2.49 -2.16
C GLU A 80 1.41 3.55 -1.15
N VAL A 81 2.32 4.30 -0.58
CA VAL A 81 2.02 5.46 0.26
C VAL A 81 1.94 6.68 -0.65
N VAL A 82 0.78 7.33 -0.67
CA VAL A 82 0.48 8.44 -1.58
C VAL A 82 0.20 9.70 -0.77
N ALA A 83 0.75 10.84 -1.19
CA ALA A 83 0.42 12.13 -0.59
C ALA A 83 -0.99 12.58 -0.98
N PHE A 84 -1.76 13.06 -0.02
CA PHE A 84 -3.12 13.53 -0.20
C PHE A 84 -3.31 14.91 0.43
N ASN A 85 -3.82 15.84 -0.35
CA ASN A 85 -4.14 17.18 0.12
C ASN A 85 -5.59 17.23 0.60
N ARG A 86 -5.79 17.42 1.90
CA ARG A 86 -7.12 17.46 2.53
C ARG A 86 -7.97 18.66 2.14
N GLU A 87 -7.35 19.78 1.80
CA GLU A 87 -8.08 20.98 1.41
C GLU A 87 -8.68 20.85 0.01
N THR A 88 -7.95 20.21 -0.91
CA THR A 88 -8.39 20.05 -2.30
C THR A 88 -9.08 18.71 -2.55
N GLY A 89 -8.96 17.73 -1.66
CA GLY A 89 -9.46 16.38 -1.84
C GLY A 89 -8.73 15.59 -2.96
N GLN A 90 -7.48 15.95 -3.28
CA GLN A 90 -6.73 15.38 -4.39
C GLN A 90 -5.41 14.76 -3.96
N PHE A 91 -4.96 13.76 -4.69
CA PHE A 91 -3.59 13.25 -4.56
C PHE A 91 -2.58 14.31 -4.95
N ALA A 92 -1.53 14.44 -4.14
CA ALA A 92 -0.42 15.34 -4.41
C ALA A 92 0.74 14.57 -5.09
N PRO A 93 1.61 15.25 -5.86
CA PRO A 93 2.74 14.62 -6.52
C PRO A 93 3.72 13.96 -5.54
N PHE A 94 4.43 12.91 -5.98
CA PHE A 94 5.45 12.19 -5.21
C PHE A 94 6.51 13.10 -4.57
N GLN A 95 6.87 14.20 -5.21
CA GLN A 95 7.85 15.17 -4.70
C GLN A 95 7.51 15.68 -3.29
N VAL A 96 6.23 15.74 -2.96
CA VAL A 96 5.76 16.13 -1.63
C VAL A 96 6.19 15.11 -0.56
N LEU A 97 6.16 13.80 -0.90
CA LEU A 97 6.65 12.75 0.00
C LEU A 97 8.18 12.75 0.12
N SER A 98 8.88 13.03 -0.97
CA SER A 98 10.35 13.02 -0.99
C SER A 98 10.96 14.11 -0.11
N THR A 99 10.27 15.22 0.06
CA THR A 99 10.70 16.35 0.92
C THR A 99 10.25 16.21 2.37
N ARG A 100 9.43 15.21 2.69
CA ARG A 100 8.94 14.97 4.04
C ARG A 100 10.11 14.62 4.97
N LYS A 101 10.31 15.43 6.00
CA LYS A 101 11.33 15.18 7.02
C LYS A 101 10.96 13.93 7.84
N ARG A 102 11.97 13.18 8.26
CA ARG A 102 11.82 12.02 9.15
C ARG A 102 11.39 12.36 10.58
N THR A 103 11.17 13.61 10.90
CA THR A 103 10.88 14.11 12.25
C THR A 103 9.50 14.72 12.35
N GLY A 104 8.58 14.01 12.94
CA GLY A 104 7.63 14.37 13.98
C GLY A 104 6.77 15.64 13.86
N GLU A 105 6.51 16.17 12.69
CA GLU A 105 5.34 17.05 12.57
C GLU A 105 4.11 16.17 12.69
N SER A 106 3.27 16.45 13.70
CA SER A 106 2.07 15.66 13.95
C SER A 106 1.22 15.63 12.67
N ALA A 107 0.95 14.41 12.20
CA ALA A 107 0.17 14.14 10.98
C ALA A 107 -1.22 14.82 10.99
N GLU A 108 -1.71 15.21 12.15
CA GLU A 108 -3.04 15.78 12.32
C GLU A 108 -3.16 17.25 11.91
N SER A 109 -2.10 18.05 12.02
CA SER A 109 -2.10 19.48 11.68
C SER A 109 -1.64 19.77 10.26
N SER A 110 -1.08 18.79 9.56
CA SER A 110 -0.58 18.96 8.19
C SER A 110 -1.70 19.00 7.17
N LYS A 111 -1.64 19.96 6.23
CA LYS A 111 -2.52 20.01 5.04
C LYS A 111 -2.33 18.76 4.15
N ILE A 112 -1.14 18.18 4.19
CA ILE A 112 -0.78 16.98 3.44
C ILE A 112 -0.75 15.77 4.38
N ARG A 113 -1.61 14.81 4.09
CA ARG A 113 -1.59 13.48 4.71
C ARG A 113 -1.01 12.44 3.76
N VAL A 114 -0.75 11.26 4.28
CA VAL A 114 -0.52 10.09 3.44
C VAL A 114 -1.74 9.17 3.49
N ILE A 115 -2.02 8.52 2.36
CA ILE A 115 -2.99 7.43 2.26
C ILE A 115 -2.23 6.17 1.87
N VAL A 116 -2.55 5.06 2.49
CA VAL A 116 -2.00 3.73 2.17
C VAL A 116 -2.90 3.08 1.15
N GLN A 117 -2.39 2.87 -0.07
CA GLN A 117 -3.07 2.16 -1.15
C GLN A 117 -2.56 0.73 -1.20
N ALA A 118 -3.26 -0.20 -0.54
CA ALA A 118 -2.88 -1.60 -0.50
C ALA A 118 -3.25 -2.33 -1.78
N PHE A 119 -2.34 -3.10 -2.35
CA PHE A 119 -2.60 -3.80 -3.61
C PHE A 119 -2.25 -5.30 -3.59
N ASP A 120 -1.48 -5.78 -2.61
CA ASP A 120 -1.18 -7.21 -2.47
C ASP A 120 -0.95 -7.62 -1.02
N LEU A 121 -1.22 -8.89 -0.70
CA LEU A 121 -1.01 -9.50 0.61
C LEU A 121 -0.16 -10.76 0.44
N MET A 122 1.04 -10.78 1.04
CA MET A 122 2.04 -11.82 0.82
C MET A 122 2.12 -12.85 1.93
N TYR A 123 1.69 -12.49 3.13
CA TYR A 123 1.74 -13.33 4.32
C TYR A 123 0.61 -12.93 5.28
N LEU A 124 -0.03 -13.89 5.94
CA LEU A 124 -1.13 -13.66 6.87
C LEU A 124 -1.21 -14.77 7.91
N ASN A 125 -1.25 -14.42 9.19
CA ASN A 125 -1.50 -15.31 10.32
C ASN A 125 -0.64 -16.60 10.27
N GLY A 126 0.67 -16.44 10.21
CA GLY A 126 1.62 -17.56 10.20
C GLY A 126 1.77 -18.26 8.83
N LYS A 127 1.09 -17.81 7.77
CA LYS A 127 1.07 -18.50 6.47
C LYS A 127 1.57 -17.64 5.33
N SER A 128 2.53 -18.16 4.56
CA SER A 128 2.91 -17.57 3.27
C SER A 128 1.75 -17.68 2.27
N LEU A 129 1.52 -16.62 1.51
CA LEU A 129 0.53 -16.57 0.45
C LEU A 129 1.17 -16.53 -0.94
N LEU A 130 2.50 -16.67 -1.03
CA LEU A 130 3.24 -16.53 -2.29
C LEU A 130 2.87 -17.62 -3.34
N ASP A 131 2.40 -18.78 -2.89
CA ASP A 131 1.92 -19.85 -3.77
C ASP A 131 0.46 -19.67 -4.22
N LYS A 132 -0.23 -18.64 -3.72
CA LYS A 132 -1.58 -18.33 -4.12
C LYS A 132 -1.60 -17.40 -5.33
N THR A 133 -2.67 -17.47 -6.10
CA THR A 133 -2.91 -16.51 -7.18
C THR A 133 -3.14 -15.11 -6.64
N LEU A 134 -2.90 -14.09 -7.46
CA LEU A 134 -3.17 -12.69 -7.08
C LEU A 134 -4.65 -12.48 -6.66
N SER A 135 -5.58 -13.16 -7.34
CA SER A 135 -7.02 -13.06 -6.99
C SER A 135 -7.28 -13.56 -5.57
N GLU A 136 -6.75 -14.75 -5.22
CA GLU A 136 -6.91 -15.32 -3.88
C GLU A 136 -6.28 -14.44 -2.79
N ARG A 137 -5.09 -13.88 -3.05
CA ARG A 137 -4.44 -12.97 -2.09
C ARG A 137 -5.25 -11.70 -1.89
N ARG A 138 -5.82 -11.13 -2.95
CA ARG A 138 -6.69 -9.95 -2.87
C ARG A 138 -8.02 -10.23 -2.20
N ASP A 139 -8.60 -11.40 -2.38
CA ASP A 139 -9.82 -11.79 -1.68
C ASP A 139 -9.55 -11.91 -0.17
N LEU A 140 -8.42 -12.48 0.23
CA LEU A 140 -7.97 -12.49 1.62
C LEU A 140 -7.72 -11.08 2.16
N MET A 141 -7.07 -10.21 1.38
CA MET A 141 -6.83 -8.82 1.75
C MET A 141 -8.16 -8.10 2.02
N LYS A 142 -9.10 -8.15 1.11
CA LYS A 142 -10.44 -7.53 1.27
C LYS A 142 -11.23 -8.09 2.45
N LYS A 143 -11.05 -9.38 2.77
CA LYS A 143 -11.71 -10.02 3.91
C LYS A 143 -11.19 -9.51 5.26
N HIS A 144 -9.89 -9.21 5.34
CA HIS A 144 -9.23 -8.93 6.61
C HIS A 144 -8.87 -7.46 6.83
N PHE A 145 -8.84 -6.65 5.78
CA PHE A 145 -8.51 -5.24 5.84
C PHE A 145 -9.68 -4.41 5.33
N VAL A 146 -10.21 -3.55 6.19
CA VAL A 146 -11.36 -2.69 5.87
C VAL A 146 -10.84 -1.32 5.42
N PRO A 147 -11.34 -0.77 4.31
CA PRO A 147 -11.00 0.59 3.91
C PRO A 147 -11.37 1.61 4.99
N ILE A 148 -10.52 2.62 5.16
CA ILE A 148 -10.73 3.73 6.09
C ILE A 148 -10.52 5.02 5.30
N ASP A 149 -11.54 5.87 5.29
CA ASP A 149 -11.51 7.13 4.54
C ASP A 149 -10.28 7.97 4.91
N ASP A 150 -9.61 8.51 3.89
CA ASP A 150 -8.41 9.35 4.00
C ASP A 150 -7.19 8.69 4.70
N LYS A 151 -7.20 7.36 4.92
CA LYS A 151 -6.12 6.65 5.60
C LYS A 151 -5.66 5.40 4.85
N PHE A 152 -6.61 4.49 4.55
CA PHE A 152 -6.32 3.16 4.01
C PHE A 152 -7.36 2.72 2.97
N GLN A 153 -6.88 2.25 1.81
CA GLN A 153 -7.72 1.76 0.71
C GLN A 153 -7.09 0.54 0.02
#